data_295942211ed676012d953353d05ec9b0
#
_entry.id   295942211ed676012d953353d05ec9b0
#
_cell.length_a   1.000
_cell.length_b   1.000
_cell.length_c   1.000
_cell.angle_alpha   90.00
_cell.angle_beta   90.00
_cell.angle_gamma   90.00
#
_symmetry.space_group_name_H-M   'P 1'
#
loop_
_entity.id
_entity.type
_entity.pdbx_description
1 polymer ?
#
loop_
_entity_poly.entity_id
_entity_poly.type
_entity_poly.pdbx_seq_one_letter_code
_entity_poly.pdbx_strand_id
1 'polypeptide(L)'
;MNDINIMPLIMAFVIMAVILGGITIVSHIYSLNRIKSKTVGDGQHGTARWATKAEIRRAYEHVVYTPEKWRKEAQRGVQPSTSDGKPLPQGLLVGKDKTGALIDTGDVHALMIGAAGVGKTAFWLYPEIEYCCACGMSFLSTDTKGDVMRNYATIAEKYYGYKISVIDLRNPTRSNGNNLLHLVNKYYDLYRENPDSLMYKAKAEKYAKIIAKTIIMSGMDGASFGQNAYFYDAAEGLLTATILLVAEFCQADERHIVSVFKIIQELLAPSNMKGKNKFQALVELLPDEHKAKWFAGAALNTS
;
A
#
# COMPACT_ATOMS: atom_id res chain seq x y z
N MET A 1 -51.24 67.91 35.42
CA MET A 1 -50.65 66.69 34.86
C MET A 1 -49.16 66.88 34.85
N ASN A 2 -48.47 66.14 35.76
CA ASN A 2 -47.00 66.25 35.84
C ASN A 2 -46.37 65.56 34.63
N ASP A 3 -45.69 66.35 33.83
CA ASP A 3 -44.88 65.82 32.71
C ASP A 3 -43.75 64.99 33.29
N ILE A 4 -43.87 63.70 33.21
CA ILE A 4 -42.81 62.75 33.63
C ILE A 4 -41.66 62.92 32.60
N ASN A 5 -40.54 63.45 33.07
CA ASN A 5 -39.36 63.60 32.26
C ASN A 5 -38.75 62.21 31.97
N ILE A 6 -39.03 61.68 30.77
CA ILE A 6 -38.64 60.35 30.33
C ILE A 6 -37.14 60.27 29.98
N MET A 7 -36.45 61.41 29.83
CA MET A 7 -35.05 61.50 29.45
C MET A 7 -34.08 60.76 30.37
N PRO A 8 -34.21 60.82 31.74
CA PRO A 8 -33.33 60.01 32.59
C PRO A 8 -33.50 58.51 32.43
N LEU A 9 -34.73 58.07 32.13
CA LEU A 9 -35.01 56.62 31.89
C LEU A 9 -34.40 56.10 30.59
N ILE A 10 -34.45 56.87 29.48
CA ILE A 10 -33.80 56.59 28.23
C ILE A 10 -32.27 56.55 28.40
N MET A 11 -31.70 57.55 29.10
CA MET A 11 -30.25 57.55 29.38
C MET A 11 -29.80 56.31 30.18
N ALA A 12 -30.55 55.96 31.23
CA ALA A 12 -30.26 54.77 32.02
C ALA A 12 -30.30 53.46 31.16
N PHE A 13 -31.27 53.37 30.24
CA PHE A 13 -31.39 52.22 29.32
C PHE A 13 -30.22 52.18 28.34
N VAL A 14 -29.80 53.31 27.76
CA VAL A 14 -28.66 53.38 26.84
C VAL A 14 -27.35 53.01 27.56
N ILE A 15 -27.15 53.53 28.80
CA ILE A 15 -25.96 53.18 29.60
C ILE A 15 -25.96 51.69 29.91
N MET A 16 -27.08 51.09 30.27
CA MET A 16 -27.20 49.67 30.56
C MET A 16 -26.92 48.81 29.28
N ALA A 17 -27.42 49.23 28.11
CA ALA A 17 -27.16 48.57 26.87
C ALA A 17 -25.67 48.60 26.47
N VAL A 18 -24.97 49.71 26.69
CA VAL A 18 -23.53 49.85 26.45
C VAL A 18 -22.74 48.97 27.39
N ILE A 19 -23.11 48.91 28.68
CA ILE A 19 -22.44 48.05 29.66
C ILE A 19 -22.62 46.57 29.30
N LEU A 20 -23.83 46.12 28.97
CA LEU A 20 -24.11 44.75 28.55
C LEU A 20 -23.38 44.38 27.27
N GLY A 21 -23.37 45.29 26.28
CA GLY A 21 -22.59 45.11 25.04
C GLY A 21 -21.10 45.00 25.31
N GLY A 22 -20.55 45.82 26.20
CA GLY A 22 -19.16 45.75 26.63
C GLY A 22 -18.81 44.42 27.31
N ILE A 23 -19.65 43.95 28.22
CA ILE A 23 -19.47 42.67 28.93
C ILE A 23 -19.49 41.49 27.93
N THR A 24 -20.42 41.51 26.97
CA THR A 24 -20.50 40.44 25.96
C THR A 24 -19.26 40.42 25.05
N ILE A 25 -18.75 41.56 24.62
CA ILE A 25 -17.54 41.66 23.80
C ILE A 25 -16.32 41.15 24.57
N VAL A 26 -16.14 41.61 25.83
CA VAL A 26 -15.03 41.19 26.72
C VAL A 26 -15.10 39.67 26.98
N SER A 27 -16.30 39.16 27.28
CA SER A 27 -16.52 37.71 27.46
C SER A 27 -16.18 36.90 26.20
N HIS A 28 -16.54 37.41 25.04
CA HIS A 28 -16.23 36.74 23.75
C HIS A 28 -14.73 36.77 23.47
N ILE A 29 -14.06 37.90 23.67
CA ILE A 29 -12.59 38.00 23.51
C ILE A 29 -11.86 37.10 24.52
N TYR A 30 -12.32 37.07 25.78
CA TYR A 30 -11.76 36.19 26.80
C TYR A 30 -11.95 34.69 26.45
N SER A 31 -13.14 34.33 25.98
CA SER A 31 -13.43 32.97 25.50
C SER A 31 -12.53 32.56 24.32
N LEU A 32 -12.36 33.43 23.31
CA LEU A 32 -11.48 33.20 22.18
C LEU A 32 -10.01 33.08 22.60
N ASN A 33 -9.54 33.90 23.51
CA ASN A 33 -8.18 33.82 24.03
C ASN A 33 -7.97 32.55 24.87
N ARG A 34 -8.98 32.10 25.62
CA ARG A 34 -8.92 30.88 26.42
C ARG A 34 -8.92 29.63 25.54
N ILE A 35 -9.57 29.66 24.37
CA ILE A 35 -9.49 28.57 23.35
C ILE A 35 -8.11 28.58 22.73
N LYS A 36 -7.52 29.71 22.42
CA LYS A 36 -6.14 29.82 21.88
C LYS A 36 -5.05 29.45 22.89
N SER A 37 -5.31 29.63 24.20
CA SER A 37 -4.32 29.37 25.25
C SER A 37 -4.49 28.04 25.99
N LYS A 38 -5.39 27.16 25.56
CA LYS A 38 -5.33 25.75 25.98
C LYS A 38 -4.11 25.10 25.39
N THR A 39 -2.95 25.45 25.87
CA THR A 39 -1.82 24.52 25.94
C THR A 39 -2.34 23.33 26.74
N VAL A 40 -2.55 22.22 26.09
CA VAL A 40 -2.67 20.93 26.75
C VAL A 40 -1.48 20.85 27.68
N GLY A 41 -1.69 20.56 28.97
CA GLY A 41 -0.70 20.71 30.02
C GLY A 41 0.65 20.15 29.66
N ASP A 42 1.71 20.86 30.04
CA ASP A 42 3.09 20.56 29.68
C ASP A 42 3.41 19.07 29.86
N GLY A 43 3.54 18.36 28.75
CA GLY A 43 4.11 17.01 28.72
C GLY A 43 3.19 15.81 28.92
N GLN A 44 1.89 15.97 29.20
CA GLN A 44 1.01 14.80 29.45
C GLN A 44 0.72 13.96 28.19
N HIS A 45 0.81 14.56 26.99
CA HIS A 45 0.67 13.89 25.69
C HIS A 45 1.79 14.25 24.71
N GLY A 46 2.92 14.69 25.20
CA GLY A 46 4.02 15.23 24.41
C GLY A 46 3.81 16.72 24.05
N THR A 47 4.90 17.38 23.70
CA THR A 47 4.89 18.75 23.18
C THR A 47 5.07 18.72 21.67
N ALA A 48 4.05 19.14 20.90
CA ALA A 48 4.15 19.31 19.47
C ALA A 48 4.30 20.81 19.13
N ARG A 49 5.24 21.13 18.25
CA ARG A 49 5.42 22.47 17.67
C ARG A 49 5.77 22.38 16.19
N TRP A 50 5.62 23.46 15.50
CA TRP A 50 6.11 23.54 14.13
C TRP A 50 7.64 23.48 14.09
N ALA A 51 8.18 22.71 13.16
CA ALA A 51 9.62 22.62 12.95
C ALA A 51 10.18 23.99 12.50
N THR A 52 11.36 24.32 12.99
CA THR A 52 12.10 25.49 12.53
C THR A 52 12.70 25.23 11.14
N LYS A 53 13.03 26.30 10.41
CA LYS A 53 13.67 26.16 9.09
C LYS A 53 15.01 25.40 9.16
N ALA A 54 15.73 25.53 10.27
CA ALA A 54 16.99 24.80 10.46
C ALA A 54 16.75 23.29 10.65
N GLU A 55 15.71 22.91 11.37
CA GLU A 55 15.31 21.52 11.54
C GLU A 55 14.84 20.91 10.22
N ILE A 56 14.02 21.61 9.44
CA ILE A 56 13.56 21.18 8.10
C ILE A 56 14.77 20.95 7.19
N ARG A 57 15.75 21.87 7.16
CA ARG A 57 16.96 21.72 6.34
C ARG A 57 17.88 20.58 6.76
N ARG A 58 17.82 20.16 8.02
CA ARG A 58 18.60 19.01 8.51
C ARG A 58 17.88 17.68 8.28
N ALA A 59 16.55 17.71 8.26
CA ALA A 59 15.74 16.51 8.15
C ALA A 59 15.52 16.05 6.70
N TYR A 60 15.52 17.00 5.73
CA TYR A 60 15.16 16.74 4.35
C TYR A 60 16.24 17.19 3.38
N GLU A 61 16.43 16.41 2.31
CA GLU A 61 17.23 16.83 1.18
C GLU A 61 16.50 17.88 0.33
N HIS A 62 17.23 18.84 -0.21
CA HIS A 62 16.70 19.93 -1.03
C HIS A 62 17.03 19.70 -2.50
N VAL A 63 16.03 19.58 -3.35
CA VAL A 63 16.18 19.36 -4.79
C VAL A 63 15.42 20.41 -5.58
N VAL A 64 16.08 21.08 -6.51
CA VAL A 64 15.38 21.96 -7.46
C VAL A 64 14.53 21.09 -8.38
N TYR A 65 13.22 21.25 -8.33
CA TYR A 65 12.28 20.42 -9.09
C TYR A 65 12.20 20.87 -10.55
N THR A 66 12.89 20.16 -11.45
CA THR A 66 13.04 20.51 -12.87
C THR A 66 12.72 19.33 -13.79
N PRO A 67 11.44 18.90 -13.89
CA PRO A 67 11.05 17.71 -14.65
C PRO A 67 11.43 17.76 -16.13
N GLU A 68 11.35 18.93 -16.76
CA GLU A 68 11.74 19.11 -18.16
C GLU A 68 13.23 18.85 -18.41
N LYS A 69 14.09 19.29 -17.48
CA LYS A 69 15.53 19.02 -17.54
C LYS A 69 15.76 17.51 -17.37
N TRP A 70 15.15 16.89 -16.37
CA TRP A 70 15.31 15.48 -16.06
C TRP A 70 14.89 14.58 -17.22
N ARG A 71 13.74 14.87 -17.85
CA ARG A 71 13.28 14.15 -19.05
C ARG A 71 14.28 14.23 -20.21
N LYS A 72 14.86 15.42 -20.45
CA LYS A 72 15.88 15.60 -21.50
C LYS A 72 17.17 14.85 -21.19
N GLU A 73 17.61 14.84 -19.94
CA GLU A 73 18.79 14.10 -19.49
C GLU A 73 18.57 12.59 -19.67
N ALA A 74 17.44 12.06 -19.16
CA ALA A 74 17.10 10.65 -19.25
C ALA A 74 17.00 10.16 -20.70
N GLN A 75 16.37 10.94 -21.61
CA GLN A 75 16.31 10.60 -23.04
C GLN A 75 17.69 10.50 -23.72
N ARG A 76 18.67 11.20 -23.20
CA ARG A 76 20.07 11.13 -23.68
C ARG A 76 20.85 10.00 -23.05
N GLY A 77 20.20 9.16 -22.21
CA GLY A 77 20.87 8.11 -21.45
C GLY A 77 21.71 8.62 -20.28
N VAL A 78 21.51 9.88 -19.88
CA VAL A 78 22.18 10.49 -18.73
C VAL A 78 21.23 10.40 -17.53
N GLN A 79 21.74 9.92 -16.39
CA GLN A 79 20.94 9.90 -15.17
C GLN A 79 20.59 11.32 -14.74
N PRO A 80 19.30 11.63 -14.49
CA PRO A 80 18.89 12.93 -14.00
C PRO A 80 19.62 13.33 -12.72
N SER A 81 20.00 14.62 -12.66
CA SER A 81 20.88 15.13 -11.62
C SER A 81 20.34 16.42 -10.99
N THR A 82 20.82 16.71 -9.79
CA THR A 82 20.61 17.97 -9.09
C THR A 82 21.26 19.13 -9.85
N SER A 83 21.06 20.38 -9.40
CA SER A 83 21.68 21.56 -10.01
C SER A 83 23.21 21.56 -9.93
N ASP A 84 23.78 20.89 -8.95
CA ASP A 84 25.22 20.71 -8.70
C ASP A 84 25.77 19.40 -9.29
N GLY A 85 25.00 18.72 -10.14
CA GLY A 85 25.44 17.54 -10.90
C GLY A 85 25.50 16.23 -10.12
N LYS A 86 24.97 16.18 -8.90
CA LYS A 86 24.85 14.95 -8.12
C LYS A 86 23.64 14.14 -8.54
N PRO A 87 23.64 12.80 -8.42
CA PRO A 87 22.45 12.00 -8.61
C PRO A 87 21.31 12.48 -7.71
N LEU A 88 20.06 12.40 -8.20
CA LEU A 88 18.89 12.71 -7.39
C LEU A 88 18.79 11.72 -6.24
N PRO A 89 18.61 12.17 -4.99
CA PRO A 89 18.42 11.26 -3.85
C PRO A 89 17.10 10.51 -3.99
N GLN A 90 17.12 9.21 -3.75
CA GLN A 90 15.89 8.41 -3.68
C GLN A 90 15.15 8.73 -2.38
N GLY A 91 13.85 8.98 -2.46
CA GLY A 91 13.06 9.34 -1.31
C GLY A 91 11.67 9.85 -1.67
N LEU A 92 10.92 10.24 -0.67
CA LEU A 92 9.55 10.71 -0.76
C LEU A 92 9.49 12.24 -0.80
N LEU A 93 8.69 12.78 -1.70
CA LEU A 93 8.45 14.21 -1.81
C LEU A 93 7.46 14.67 -0.73
N VAL A 94 7.97 15.31 0.33
CA VAL A 94 7.14 15.71 1.48
C VAL A 94 6.63 17.14 1.40
N GLY A 95 7.19 17.96 0.52
CA GLY A 95 6.74 19.34 0.36
C GLY A 95 7.67 20.16 -0.52
N LYS A 96 7.47 21.49 -0.49
CA LYS A 96 8.37 22.44 -1.14
C LYS A 96 8.59 23.66 -0.27
N ASP A 97 9.72 24.29 -0.45
CA ASP A 97 10.00 25.64 0.06
C ASP A 97 10.22 26.62 -1.12
N LYS A 98 10.79 27.80 -0.83
CA LYS A 98 11.09 28.81 -1.87
C LYS A 98 12.18 28.38 -2.84
N THR A 99 13.01 27.43 -2.45
CA THR A 99 14.24 27.02 -3.16
C THR A 99 14.07 25.70 -3.92
N GLY A 100 13.11 24.87 -3.57
CA GLY A 100 12.91 23.58 -4.24
C GLY A 100 11.98 22.64 -3.51
N ALA A 101 12.02 21.39 -3.91
CA ALA A 101 11.31 20.28 -3.28
C ALA A 101 12.09 19.76 -2.07
N LEU A 102 11.36 19.32 -1.06
CA LEU A 102 11.87 18.68 0.14
C LEU A 102 11.68 17.18 0.00
N ILE A 103 12.77 16.43 0.09
CA ILE A 103 12.79 14.98 -0.09
C ILE A 103 13.15 14.32 1.24
N ASP A 104 12.29 13.42 1.70
CA ASP A 104 12.60 12.52 2.81
C ASP A 104 13.26 11.26 2.25
N THR A 105 14.52 11.05 2.60
CA THR A 105 15.32 9.89 2.16
C THR A 105 15.27 8.72 3.13
N GLY A 106 14.50 8.84 4.21
CA GLY A 106 14.29 7.75 5.18
C GLY A 106 13.34 6.67 4.65
N ASP A 107 13.33 5.54 5.36
CA ASP A 107 12.33 4.48 5.15
C ASP A 107 11.05 4.83 5.92
N VAL A 108 10.21 5.66 5.31
CA VAL A 108 9.03 6.25 5.95
C VAL A 108 7.76 5.96 5.18
N HIS A 109 6.64 5.93 5.91
CA HIS A 109 5.30 5.94 5.32
C HIS A 109 4.73 7.36 5.38
N ALA A 110 4.04 7.78 4.31
CA ALA A 110 3.36 9.07 4.27
C ALA A 110 1.86 8.92 4.04
N LEU A 111 1.07 9.73 4.74
CA LEU A 111 -0.38 9.80 4.57
C LEU A 111 -0.79 11.20 4.13
N MET A 112 -1.33 11.32 2.91
CA MET A 112 -1.84 12.56 2.36
C MET A 112 -3.34 12.69 2.66
N ILE A 113 -3.70 13.60 3.54
CA ILE A 113 -5.10 13.87 3.92
C ILE A 113 -5.58 15.16 3.26
N GLY A 114 -6.75 15.12 2.66
CA GLY A 114 -7.38 16.31 2.07
C GLY A 114 -8.76 16.00 1.51
N ALA A 115 -9.65 16.99 1.48
CA ALA A 115 -10.99 16.86 0.91
C ALA A 115 -10.96 16.52 -0.59
N ALA A 116 -12.09 16.11 -1.15
CA ALA A 116 -12.22 15.90 -2.58
C ALA A 116 -12.00 17.23 -3.34
N GLY A 117 -11.32 17.19 -4.48
CA GLY A 117 -11.10 18.36 -5.32
C GLY A 117 -9.98 19.31 -4.91
N VAL A 118 -9.32 19.13 -3.75
CA VAL A 118 -8.21 20.02 -3.30
C VAL A 118 -6.91 19.82 -4.06
N GLY A 119 -6.88 18.93 -5.07
CA GLY A 119 -5.72 18.75 -5.93
C GLY A 119 -4.65 17.77 -5.42
N LYS A 120 -4.98 16.83 -4.50
CA LYS A 120 -4.03 15.81 -4.01
C LYS A 120 -3.28 15.10 -5.15
N THR A 121 -3.99 14.69 -6.18
CA THR A 121 -3.40 14.01 -7.34
C THR A 121 -2.47 14.93 -8.13
N ALA A 122 -2.92 16.15 -8.42
CA ALA A 122 -2.18 17.08 -9.27
C ALA A 122 -0.96 17.70 -8.56
N PHE A 123 -1.09 18.02 -7.27
CA PHE A 123 -0.05 18.76 -6.55
C PHE A 123 0.91 17.86 -5.76
N TRP A 124 0.56 16.60 -5.55
CA TRP A 124 1.44 15.66 -4.85
C TRP A 124 1.71 14.39 -5.65
N LEU A 125 0.67 13.61 -6.01
CA LEU A 125 0.87 12.30 -6.62
C LEU A 125 1.63 12.37 -7.96
N TYR A 126 1.25 13.30 -8.85
CA TYR A 126 1.95 13.44 -10.13
C TYR A 126 3.38 13.93 -9.97
N PRO A 127 3.68 14.96 -9.16
CA PRO A 127 5.05 15.32 -8.84
C PRO A 127 5.87 14.19 -8.21
N GLU A 128 5.26 13.39 -7.34
CA GLU A 128 5.91 12.24 -6.73
C GLU A 128 6.27 11.15 -7.76
N ILE A 129 5.35 10.79 -8.64
CA ILE A 129 5.61 9.82 -9.71
C ILE A 129 6.71 10.31 -10.64
N GLU A 130 6.68 11.58 -11.03
CA GLU A 130 7.72 12.19 -11.84
C GLU A 130 9.09 12.10 -11.15
N TYR A 131 9.11 12.42 -9.85
CA TYR A 131 10.33 12.34 -9.05
C TYR A 131 10.85 10.90 -8.92
N CYS A 132 9.98 9.94 -8.64
CA CYS A 132 10.32 8.52 -8.62
C CYS A 132 10.98 8.09 -9.93
N CYS A 133 10.40 8.50 -11.07
CA CYS A 133 10.98 8.21 -12.38
C CYS A 133 12.36 8.86 -12.55
N ALA A 134 12.52 10.12 -12.14
CA ALA A 134 13.76 10.86 -12.31
C ALA A 134 14.90 10.31 -11.43
N CYS A 135 14.62 9.89 -10.21
CA CYS A 135 15.63 9.32 -9.30
C CYS A 135 15.82 7.78 -9.45
N GLY A 136 15.12 7.15 -10.41
CA GLY A 136 15.29 5.71 -10.72
C GLY A 136 14.65 4.75 -9.71
N MET A 137 13.62 5.18 -8.98
CA MET A 137 12.89 4.32 -8.05
C MET A 137 11.83 3.49 -8.79
N SER A 138 11.79 2.18 -8.53
CA SER A 138 10.65 1.35 -8.91
C SER A 138 9.48 1.60 -7.97
N PHE A 139 8.27 1.67 -8.51
CA PHE A 139 7.07 1.92 -7.69
C PHE A 139 5.86 1.12 -8.18
N LEU A 140 4.92 0.90 -7.29
CA LEU A 140 3.60 0.34 -7.56
C LEU A 140 2.55 1.40 -7.22
N SER A 141 1.63 1.65 -8.14
CA SER A 141 0.51 2.57 -7.92
C SER A 141 -0.82 1.86 -8.09
N THR A 142 -1.74 2.05 -7.15
CA THR A 142 -3.14 1.67 -7.31
C THR A 142 -3.89 2.82 -7.95
N ASP A 143 -4.58 2.55 -9.06
CA ASP A 143 -5.23 3.57 -9.88
C ASP A 143 -6.69 3.23 -10.15
N THR A 144 -7.57 3.71 -9.28
CA THR A 144 -9.01 3.42 -9.36
C THR A 144 -9.72 4.09 -10.54
N LYS A 145 -9.12 5.13 -11.14
CA LYS A 145 -9.71 5.91 -12.25
C LYS A 145 -8.97 5.76 -13.57
N GLY A 146 -7.79 5.14 -13.55
CA GLY A 146 -6.91 5.06 -14.71
C GLY A 146 -6.18 6.36 -15.04
N ASP A 147 -6.19 7.34 -14.13
CA ASP A 147 -5.59 8.67 -14.37
C ASP A 147 -4.07 8.62 -14.34
N VAL A 148 -3.49 7.84 -13.43
CA VAL A 148 -2.04 7.68 -13.32
C VAL A 148 -1.50 6.99 -14.58
N MET A 149 -2.12 5.89 -14.98
CA MET A 149 -1.75 5.17 -16.19
C MET A 149 -1.83 6.06 -17.43
N ARG A 150 -2.95 6.77 -17.65
CA ARG A 150 -3.13 7.66 -18.82
C ARG A 150 -2.13 8.80 -18.88
N ASN A 151 -1.82 9.41 -17.73
CA ASN A 151 -1.02 10.63 -17.69
C ASN A 151 0.47 10.37 -17.56
N TYR A 152 0.88 9.25 -16.93
CA TYR A 152 2.27 9.03 -16.59
C TYR A 152 2.91 7.76 -17.18
N ALA A 153 2.15 6.74 -17.60
CA ALA A 153 2.74 5.53 -18.14
C ALA A 153 3.65 5.83 -19.35
N THR A 154 3.14 6.60 -20.32
CA THR A 154 3.91 7.00 -21.50
C THR A 154 5.12 7.88 -21.15
N ILE A 155 5.00 8.74 -20.14
CA ILE A 155 6.11 9.58 -19.66
C ILE A 155 7.21 8.69 -19.07
N ALA A 156 6.85 7.79 -18.17
CA ALA A 156 7.79 6.89 -17.52
C ALA A 156 8.51 5.98 -18.53
N GLU A 157 7.77 5.42 -19.49
CA GLU A 157 8.34 4.57 -20.53
C GLU A 157 9.22 5.34 -21.51
N LYS A 158 8.66 6.40 -22.13
CA LYS A 158 9.31 7.11 -23.25
C LYS A 158 10.48 7.98 -22.83
N TYR A 159 10.39 8.63 -21.67
CA TYR A 159 11.42 9.56 -21.21
C TYR A 159 12.44 8.90 -20.28
N TYR A 160 11.97 8.03 -19.39
CA TYR A 160 12.82 7.45 -18.35
C TYR A 160 13.16 5.96 -18.58
N GLY A 161 12.62 5.34 -19.64
CA GLY A 161 12.92 3.94 -20.00
C GLY A 161 12.33 2.89 -19.06
N TYR A 162 11.28 3.24 -18.30
CA TYR A 162 10.61 2.29 -17.41
C TYR A 162 9.86 1.22 -18.17
N LYS A 163 9.92 0.00 -17.66
CA LYS A 163 9.02 -1.07 -18.07
C LYS A 163 7.70 -0.94 -17.31
N ILE A 164 6.62 -0.67 -18.04
CA ILE A 164 5.28 -0.51 -17.47
C ILE A 164 4.55 -1.85 -17.50
N SER A 165 3.98 -2.21 -16.37
CA SER A 165 3.05 -3.36 -16.26
C SER A 165 1.74 -2.88 -15.65
N VAL A 166 0.63 -3.19 -16.31
CA VAL A 166 -0.70 -2.78 -15.90
C VAL A 166 -1.55 -4.01 -15.63
N ILE A 167 -2.05 -4.14 -14.41
CA ILE A 167 -3.04 -5.16 -14.04
C ILE A 167 -4.40 -4.47 -14.01
N ASP A 168 -5.20 -4.68 -15.06
CA ASP A 168 -6.52 -4.09 -15.19
C ASP A 168 -7.60 -5.09 -14.79
N LEU A 169 -8.11 -4.96 -13.57
CA LEU A 169 -9.16 -5.83 -13.04
C LEU A 169 -10.56 -5.54 -13.64
N ARG A 170 -10.75 -4.38 -14.28
CA ARG A 170 -12.01 -4.02 -14.95
C ARG A 170 -12.05 -4.59 -16.36
N ASN A 171 -10.90 -4.69 -17.00
CA ASN A 171 -10.78 -5.21 -18.36
C ASN A 171 -9.63 -6.22 -18.44
N PRO A 172 -9.82 -7.44 -17.93
CA PRO A 172 -8.76 -8.44 -17.86
C PRO A 172 -8.15 -8.80 -19.21
N THR A 173 -8.90 -8.62 -20.31
CA THR A 173 -8.41 -8.90 -21.67
C THR A 173 -7.37 -7.88 -22.18
N ARG A 174 -7.29 -6.72 -21.53
CA ARG A 174 -6.28 -5.67 -21.80
C ARG A 174 -5.20 -5.58 -20.73
N SER A 175 -5.30 -6.43 -19.71
CA SER A 175 -4.34 -6.50 -18.62
C SER A 175 -3.08 -7.24 -19.04
N ASN A 176 -1.93 -6.82 -18.50
CA ASN A 176 -0.76 -7.65 -18.55
C ASN A 176 -0.99 -8.92 -17.73
N GLY A 177 -0.51 -10.05 -18.25
CA GLY A 177 -0.56 -11.31 -17.52
C GLY A 177 0.35 -11.28 -16.30
N ASN A 178 -0.15 -11.82 -15.19
CA ASN A 178 0.63 -12.00 -13.98
C ASN A 178 0.45 -13.44 -13.47
N ASN A 179 1.52 -14.21 -13.48
CA ASN A 179 1.50 -15.55 -12.91
C ASN A 179 1.75 -15.48 -11.41
N LEU A 180 0.73 -15.70 -10.61
CA LEU A 180 0.83 -15.70 -9.13
C LEU A 180 1.86 -16.72 -8.63
N LEU A 181 2.11 -17.80 -9.36
CA LEU A 181 3.08 -18.83 -8.99
C LEU A 181 4.51 -18.49 -9.42
N HIS A 182 4.77 -17.31 -10.00
CA HIS A 182 6.08 -16.96 -10.56
C HIS A 182 7.24 -17.21 -9.57
N LEU A 183 7.12 -16.77 -8.33
CA LEU A 183 8.19 -16.95 -7.34
C LEU A 183 8.31 -18.42 -6.88
N VAL A 184 7.21 -19.14 -6.78
CA VAL A 184 7.23 -20.58 -6.46
C VAL A 184 7.99 -21.33 -7.56
N ASN A 185 7.61 -21.11 -8.81
CA ASN A 185 8.22 -21.73 -9.99
C ASN A 185 9.71 -21.39 -10.07
N LYS A 186 10.07 -20.10 -9.95
CA LYS A 186 11.46 -19.65 -9.98
C LYS A 186 12.33 -20.37 -8.95
N TYR A 187 11.87 -20.47 -7.70
CA TYR A 187 12.67 -21.12 -6.68
C TYR A 187 12.66 -22.64 -6.78
N TYR A 188 11.61 -23.21 -7.35
CA TYR A 188 11.59 -24.65 -7.66
C TYR A 188 12.56 -25.00 -8.79
N ASP A 189 12.63 -24.18 -9.84
CA ASP A 189 13.57 -24.37 -10.94
C ASP A 189 15.02 -24.20 -10.46
N LEU A 190 15.32 -23.20 -9.63
CA LEU A 190 16.62 -23.04 -8.98
C LEU A 190 16.99 -24.23 -8.07
N TYR A 191 16.01 -24.83 -7.41
CA TYR A 191 16.22 -26.05 -6.63
C TYR A 191 16.54 -27.24 -7.52
N ARG A 192 15.88 -27.40 -8.68
CA ARG A 192 16.19 -28.47 -9.64
C ARG A 192 17.60 -28.35 -10.19
N GLU A 193 18.07 -27.13 -10.44
CA GLU A 193 19.45 -26.86 -10.89
C GLU A 193 20.48 -27.09 -9.75
N ASN A 194 20.08 -26.91 -8.50
CA ASN A 194 20.94 -27.02 -7.32
C ASN A 194 20.24 -27.82 -6.21
N PRO A 195 20.14 -29.16 -6.35
CA PRO A 195 19.37 -30.01 -5.40
C PRO A 195 19.91 -29.99 -3.96
N ASP A 196 21.19 -29.70 -3.77
CA ASP A 196 21.82 -29.61 -2.47
C ASP A 196 21.42 -28.34 -1.70
N SER A 197 20.83 -27.34 -2.37
CA SER A 197 20.41 -26.07 -1.77
C SER A 197 18.98 -26.14 -1.26
N LEU A 198 18.80 -26.66 -0.05
CA LEU A 198 17.50 -26.69 0.62
C LEU A 198 16.88 -25.29 0.79
N MET A 199 17.69 -24.22 0.72
CA MET A 199 17.22 -22.84 0.79
C MET A 199 16.24 -22.50 -0.34
N TYR A 200 16.48 -22.95 -1.57
CA TYR A 200 15.59 -22.70 -2.69
C TYR A 200 14.25 -23.43 -2.52
N LYS A 201 14.30 -24.68 -2.06
CA LYS A 201 13.10 -25.46 -1.74
C LYS A 201 12.27 -24.77 -0.65
N ALA A 202 12.90 -24.35 0.45
CA ALA A 202 12.24 -23.64 1.54
C ALA A 202 11.62 -22.31 1.10
N LYS A 203 12.25 -21.59 0.15
CA LYS A 203 11.66 -20.36 -0.44
C LYS A 203 10.44 -20.67 -1.30
N ALA A 204 10.46 -21.72 -2.11
CA ALA A 204 9.30 -22.14 -2.89
C ALA A 204 8.12 -22.49 -1.97
N GLU A 205 8.36 -23.29 -0.93
CA GLU A 205 7.37 -23.64 0.10
C GLU A 205 6.80 -22.38 0.81
N LYS A 206 7.66 -21.44 1.18
CA LYS A 206 7.25 -20.17 1.80
C LYS A 206 6.30 -19.38 0.89
N TYR A 207 6.64 -19.22 -0.39
CA TYR A 207 5.79 -18.45 -1.32
C TYR A 207 4.49 -19.20 -1.65
N ALA A 208 4.51 -20.53 -1.77
CA ALA A 208 3.29 -21.32 -1.92
C ALA A 208 2.33 -21.09 -0.73
N LYS A 209 2.85 -21.15 0.48
CA LYS A 209 2.06 -20.89 1.70
C LYS A 209 1.53 -19.46 1.76
N ILE A 210 2.32 -18.45 1.39
CA ILE A 210 1.86 -17.04 1.34
C ILE A 210 0.69 -16.89 0.36
N ILE A 211 0.80 -17.47 -0.83
CA ILE A 211 -0.25 -17.41 -1.86
C ILE A 211 -1.52 -18.09 -1.34
N ALA A 212 -1.41 -19.33 -0.83
CA ALA A 212 -2.54 -20.07 -0.31
C ALA A 212 -3.24 -19.31 0.82
N LYS A 213 -2.49 -18.83 1.79
CA LYS A 213 -3.01 -18.03 2.89
C LYS A 213 -3.71 -16.76 2.40
N THR A 214 -3.11 -16.03 1.47
CA THR A 214 -3.71 -14.80 0.93
C THR A 214 -5.04 -15.08 0.23
N ILE A 215 -5.13 -16.16 -0.55
CA ILE A 215 -6.36 -16.55 -1.24
C ILE A 215 -7.45 -16.93 -0.23
N ILE A 216 -7.13 -17.77 0.74
CA ILE A 216 -8.10 -18.23 1.75
C ILE A 216 -8.60 -17.07 2.64
N MET A 217 -7.72 -16.13 2.97
CA MET A 217 -8.05 -15.00 3.84
C MET A 217 -8.65 -13.78 3.11
N SER A 218 -8.60 -13.73 1.77
CA SER A 218 -9.01 -12.55 0.99
C SER A 218 -10.50 -12.16 1.11
N GLY A 219 -11.34 -13.06 1.60
CA GLY A 219 -12.78 -12.80 1.81
C GLY A 219 -13.16 -12.47 3.27
N MET A 220 -12.19 -12.27 4.16
CA MET A 220 -12.44 -12.16 5.59
C MET A 220 -12.12 -10.77 6.12
N ASP A 221 -13.12 -10.08 6.61
CA ASP A 221 -12.97 -8.82 7.36
C ASP A 221 -12.46 -9.13 8.78
N GLY A 222 -11.14 -9.24 8.97
CA GLY A 222 -10.48 -9.15 10.28
C GLY A 222 -11.05 -9.97 11.47
N ALA A 223 -12.09 -10.75 11.23
CA ALA A 223 -12.77 -11.54 12.25
C ALA A 223 -11.93 -12.77 12.60
N SER A 224 -11.84 -13.09 13.86
CA SER A 224 -11.27 -14.34 14.36
C SER A 224 -11.98 -15.53 13.72
N PHE A 225 -11.23 -16.55 13.32
CA PHE A 225 -11.74 -17.77 12.68
C PHE A 225 -12.76 -18.55 13.55
N GLY A 226 -12.88 -18.20 14.85
CA GLY A 226 -13.78 -18.84 15.77
C GLY A 226 -13.69 -20.37 15.72
N GLN A 227 -14.82 -21.04 15.75
CA GLN A 227 -14.91 -22.52 15.69
C GLN A 227 -14.52 -23.09 14.31
N ASN A 228 -14.41 -22.26 13.27
CA ASN A 228 -14.10 -22.69 11.90
C ASN A 228 -12.60 -22.63 11.55
N ALA A 229 -11.73 -22.25 12.47
CA ALA A 229 -10.28 -22.13 12.25
C ALA A 229 -9.68 -23.36 11.58
N TYR A 230 -10.08 -24.54 12.03
CA TYR A 230 -9.60 -25.81 11.50
C TYR A 230 -9.87 -26.00 10.00
N PHE A 231 -11.06 -25.61 9.52
CA PHE A 231 -11.41 -25.75 8.10
C PHE A 231 -10.58 -24.80 7.21
N TYR A 232 -10.27 -23.61 7.70
CA TYR A 232 -9.42 -22.66 6.97
C TYR A 232 -7.96 -23.13 6.92
N ASP A 233 -7.44 -23.67 8.01
CA ASP A 233 -6.10 -24.25 8.04
C ASP A 233 -5.99 -25.47 7.13
N ALA A 234 -7.01 -26.32 7.10
CA ALA A 234 -7.09 -27.47 6.20
C ALA A 234 -7.13 -27.03 4.71
N ALA A 235 -7.93 -25.98 4.40
CA ALA A 235 -7.99 -25.42 3.04
C ALA A 235 -6.68 -24.76 2.63
N GLU A 236 -6.02 -24.01 3.53
CA GLU A 236 -4.68 -23.45 3.30
C GLU A 236 -3.65 -24.55 3.01
N GLY A 237 -3.69 -25.62 3.80
CA GLY A 237 -2.81 -26.79 3.63
C GLY A 237 -3.01 -27.45 2.27
N LEU A 238 -4.26 -27.75 1.90
CA LEU A 238 -4.61 -28.35 0.61
C LEU A 238 -4.16 -27.49 -0.57
N LEU A 239 -4.42 -26.18 -0.52
CA LEU A 239 -4.03 -25.25 -1.58
C LEU A 239 -2.51 -25.13 -1.67
N THR A 240 -1.80 -25.07 -0.54
CA THR A 240 -0.34 -25.06 -0.49
C THR A 240 0.25 -26.33 -1.11
N ALA A 241 -0.29 -27.50 -0.72
CA ALA A 241 0.15 -28.79 -1.27
C ALA A 241 -0.03 -28.83 -2.79
N THR A 242 -1.20 -28.41 -3.29
CA THR A 242 -1.50 -28.42 -4.72
C THR A 242 -0.62 -27.44 -5.51
N ILE A 243 -0.33 -26.26 -4.96
CA ILE A 243 0.62 -25.29 -5.58
C ILE A 243 2.00 -25.93 -5.71
N LEU A 244 2.49 -26.63 -4.69
CA LEU A 244 3.79 -27.30 -4.75
C LEU A 244 3.80 -28.44 -5.78
N LEU A 245 2.73 -29.25 -5.86
CA LEU A 245 2.60 -30.30 -6.86
C LEU A 245 2.61 -29.76 -8.29
N VAL A 246 1.89 -28.65 -8.53
CA VAL A 246 1.89 -27.98 -9.84
C VAL A 246 3.29 -27.46 -10.19
N ALA A 247 3.99 -26.84 -9.25
CA ALA A 247 5.34 -26.33 -9.48
C ALA A 247 6.35 -27.46 -9.74
N GLU A 248 6.16 -28.60 -9.11
CA GLU A 248 7.09 -29.73 -9.18
C GLU A 248 6.87 -30.63 -10.41
N PHE A 249 5.62 -30.97 -10.72
CA PHE A 249 5.29 -32.01 -11.66
C PHE A 249 4.72 -31.53 -13.00
N CYS A 250 4.16 -30.31 -13.07
CA CYS A 250 3.58 -29.80 -14.30
C CYS A 250 4.63 -29.20 -15.24
N GLN A 251 4.30 -29.12 -16.54
CA GLN A 251 5.11 -28.46 -17.54
C GLN A 251 5.16 -26.94 -17.30
N ALA A 252 6.14 -26.23 -17.82
CA ALA A 252 6.38 -24.82 -17.54
C ALA A 252 5.18 -23.90 -17.88
N ASP A 253 4.47 -24.20 -18.96
CA ASP A 253 3.27 -23.48 -19.42
C ASP A 253 2.01 -23.82 -18.62
N GLU A 254 2.02 -24.92 -17.87
CA GLU A 254 0.92 -25.35 -17.00
C GLU A 254 1.06 -24.86 -15.56
N ARG A 255 2.22 -24.33 -15.17
CA ARG A 255 2.51 -23.90 -13.80
C ARG A 255 1.89 -22.56 -13.46
N HIS A 256 0.57 -22.50 -13.37
CA HIS A 256 -0.21 -21.31 -13.02
C HIS A 256 -1.41 -21.63 -12.13
N ILE A 257 -2.00 -20.60 -11.54
CA ILE A 257 -3.08 -20.76 -10.54
C ILE A 257 -4.31 -21.48 -11.09
N VAL A 258 -4.60 -21.37 -12.39
CA VAL A 258 -5.75 -22.06 -13.00
C VAL A 258 -5.54 -23.57 -12.95
N SER A 259 -4.32 -24.08 -13.19
CA SER A 259 -3.99 -25.49 -13.07
C SER A 259 -4.17 -26.01 -11.63
N VAL A 260 -3.80 -25.19 -10.64
CA VAL A 260 -4.02 -25.51 -9.23
C VAL A 260 -5.51 -25.75 -8.95
N PHE A 261 -6.37 -24.82 -9.36
CA PHE A 261 -7.81 -24.97 -9.13
C PHE A 261 -8.43 -26.14 -9.94
N LYS A 262 -7.98 -26.37 -11.17
CA LYS A 262 -8.41 -27.54 -11.95
C LYS A 262 -8.04 -28.85 -11.27
N ILE A 263 -6.81 -28.97 -10.77
CA ILE A 263 -6.36 -30.16 -10.05
C ILE A 263 -7.20 -30.37 -8.78
N ILE A 264 -7.46 -29.34 -8.00
CA ILE A 264 -8.31 -29.45 -6.81
C ILE A 264 -9.71 -29.93 -7.22
N GLN A 265 -10.30 -29.35 -8.26
CA GLN A 265 -11.65 -29.70 -8.71
C GLN A 265 -11.75 -31.15 -9.22
N GLU A 266 -10.75 -31.59 -9.98
CA GLU A 266 -10.73 -32.95 -10.57
C GLU A 266 -10.35 -34.03 -9.55
N LEU A 267 -9.40 -33.74 -8.67
CA LEU A 267 -8.87 -34.73 -7.73
C LEU A 267 -9.71 -34.91 -6.48
N LEU A 268 -10.53 -33.92 -6.10
CA LEU A 268 -11.52 -34.09 -5.01
C LEU A 268 -12.72 -34.93 -5.42
N ALA A 269 -12.90 -35.21 -6.71
CA ALA A 269 -13.91 -36.15 -7.17
C ALA A 269 -13.68 -37.58 -6.62
N PRO A 270 -14.75 -38.37 -6.37
CA PRO A 270 -14.61 -39.75 -5.91
C PRO A 270 -13.68 -40.57 -6.81
N SER A 271 -12.81 -41.36 -6.18
CA SER A 271 -11.93 -42.30 -6.93
C SER A 271 -12.61 -43.68 -7.00
N ASN A 272 -12.08 -44.54 -7.88
CA ASN A 272 -12.49 -45.95 -7.93
C ASN A 272 -11.99 -46.75 -6.69
N MET A 273 -11.21 -46.16 -5.81
CA MET A 273 -10.76 -46.77 -4.56
C MET A 273 -11.80 -46.47 -3.45
N LYS A 274 -12.32 -47.55 -2.82
CA LYS A 274 -13.29 -47.40 -1.70
C LYS A 274 -12.73 -46.50 -0.62
N GLY A 275 -13.45 -45.40 -0.33
CA GLY A 275 -13.17 -44.50 0.79
C GLY A 275 -12.06 -43.46 0.55
N LYS A 276 -11.56 -43.30 -0.67
CA LYS A 276 -10.52 -42.31 -1.00
C LYS A 276 -10.88 -41.49 -2.23
N ASN A 277 -10.57 -40.21 -2.21
CA ASN A 277 -10.61 -39.38 -3.42
C ASN A 277 -9.30 -39.53 -4.24
N LYS A 278 -9.31 -39.06 -5.48
CA LYS A 278 -8.12 -39.14 -6.36
C LYS A 278 -6.91 -38.39 -5.80
N PHE A 279 -7.13 -37.28 -5.06
CA PHE A 279 -6.05 -36.49 -4.45
C PHE A 279 -5.36 -37.29 -3.34
N GLN A 280 -6.11 -37.98 -2.48
CA GLN A 280 -5.56 -38.88 -1.46
C GLN A 280 -4.70 -39.96 -2.07
N ALA A 281 -5.19 -40.61 -3.13
CA ALA A 281 -4.43 -41.65 -3.83
C ALA A 281 -3.11 -41.14 -4.43
N LEU A 282 -3.14 -39.93 -5.00
CA LEU A 282 -1.93 -39.29 -5.58
C LEU A 282 -0.93 -38.91 -4.49
N VAL A 283 -1.39 -38.31 -3.39
CA VAL A 283 -0.51 -37.87 -2.29
C VAL A 283 0.14 -39.06 -1.57
N GLU A 284 -0.54 -40.20 -1.50
CA GLU A 284 0.04 -41.43 -0.93
C GLU A 284 1.21 -42.01 -1.71
N LEU A 285 1.28 -41.75 -3.03
CA LEU A 285 2.40 -42.14 -3.87
C LEU A 285 3.67 -41.32 -3.63
N LEU A 286 3.55 -40.18 -2.97
CA LEU A 286 4.70 -39.33 -2.65
C LEU A 286 5.53 -39.90 -1.51
N PRO A 287 6.85 -39.65 -1.47
CA PRO A 287 7.69 -39.99 -0.33
C PRO A 287 7.15 -39.37 0.99
N ASP A 288 7.42 -40.02 2.11
CA ASP A 288 6.86 -39.57 3.41
C ASP A 288 7.38 -38.19 3.82
N GLU A 289 8.61 -37.82 3.44
CA GLU A 289 9.19 -36.51 3.69
C GLU A 289 8.68 -35.42 2.72
N HIS A 290 7.84 -35.76 1.74
CA HIS A 290 7.39 -34.82 0.74
C HIS A 290 6.45 -33.78 1.36
N LYS A 291 6.78 -32.50 1.20
CA LYS A 291 6.05 -31.39 1.85
C LYS A 291 4.58 -31.26 1.45
N ALA A 292 4.24 -31.59 0.20
CA ALA A 292 2.84 -31.60 -0.22
C ALA A 292 2.02 -32.66 0.55
N LYS A 293 2.60 -33.82 0.89
CA LYS A 293 1.96 -34.84 1.73
C LYS A 293 1.70 -34.31 3.12
N TRP A 294 2.66 -33.61 3.68
CA TRP A 294 2.57 -33.02 5.01
C TRP A 294 1.52 -31.88 5.08
N PHE A 295 1.54 -30.96 4.12
CA PHE A 295 0.56 -29.86 4.06
C PHE A 295 -0.86 -30.36 3.80
N ALA A 296 -1.05 -31.36 2.96
CA ALA A 296 -2.35 -31.96 2.68
C ALA A 296 -2.93 -32.75 3.86
N GLY A 297 -2.13 -33.18 4.82
CA GLY A 297 -2.51 -34.11 5.88
C GLY A 297 -3.73 -33.65 6.68
N ALA A 298 -3.83 -32.37 7.04
CA ALA A 298 -4.98 -31.83 7.75
C ALA A 298 -6.27 -31.93 6.95
N ALA A 299 -6.23 -31.63 5.65
CA ALA A 299 -7.41 -31.71 4.78
C ALA A 299 -7.84 -33.15 4.46
N LEU A 300 -6.88 -34.08 4.43
CA LEU A 300 -7.14 -35.49 4.10
C LEU A 300 -7.69 -36.29 5.29
N ASN A 301 -7.43 -35.85 6.52
CA ASN A 301 -7.91 -36.50 7.75
C ASN A 301 -9.32 -36.07 8.17
N THR A 302 -9.99 -35.21 7.39
CA THR A 302 -11.35 -34.69 7.65
C THR A 302 -12.45 -35.43 6.91
N SER A 303 -12.13 -36.46 6.17
CA SER A 303 -13.09 -37.26 5.39
C SER A 303 -13.46 -38.57 6.08
#